data_b7798f048e374e61365d5613ad6cd142
#
_entry.id   b7798f048e374e61365d5613ad6cd142
#
_cell.length_a   1.000
_cell.length_b   1.000
_cell.length_c   1.000
_cell.angle_alpha   90.00
_cell.angle_beta   90.00
_cell.angle_gamma   90.00
#
_symmetry.space_group_name_H-M   'P 1'
#
loop_
_entity.id
_entity.type
_entity.pdbx_description
1 polymer ?
#
loop_
_entity_poly.entity_id
_entity_poly.type
_entity_poly.pdbx_seq_one_letter_code
_entity_poly.pdbx_strand_id
1 'polypeptide(L)' 'MLEDIASLPGLIEGVKVGFVIKELNPNKSKISCRTVDTIDANAICANFNGGGHKCAAGCMIEANYAEAKKLIVEVAEKAL' A
#
# COMPACT_ATOMS: atom_id res chain seq x y z
N MET A 1 -16.39 -8.81 -3.93
CA MET A 1 -15.17 -8.29 -3.31
C MET A 1 -13.98 -8.45 -4.26
N LEU A 2 -13.27 -7.37 -4.50
CA LEU A 2 -12.10 -7.38 -5.38
C LEU A 2 -10.83 -7.39 -4.54
N GLU A 3 -9.91 -8.28 -4.87
CA GLU A 3 -8.63 -8.37 -4.19
C GLU A 3 -7.51 -8.50 -5.23
N ASP A 4 -6.42 -7.80 -5.03
CA ASP A 4 -5.29 -7.87 -5.94
C ASP A 4 -3.98 -7.62 -5.20
N ILE A 5 -2.91 -8.12 -5.77
CA ILE A 5 -1.57 -7.92 -5.26
C ILE A 5 -0.86 -7.00 -6.23
N ALA A 6 -0.40 -5.86 -5.73
CA ALA A 6 0.30 -4.88 -6.54
C ALA A 6 1.72 -4.68 -6.01
N SER A 7 2.62 -4.34 -6.89
CA SER A 7 3.99 -4.01 -6.54
C SER A 7 4.45 -2.83 -7.38
N LEU A 8 5.53 -2.20 -6.98
CA LEU A 8 6.09 -1.07 -7.71
C LEU A 8 7.22 -1.56 -8.61
N PRO A 9 6.93 -1.75 -9.91
CA PRO A 9 7.97 -2.14 -10.85
C PRO A 9 8.94 -0.97 -11.06
N GLY A 10 10.13 -1.24 -11.41
CA GLY A 10 11.12 -0.20 -11.62
C GLY A 10 11.84 0.24 -10.35
N LEU A 11 11.46 -0.31 -9.23
CA LEU A 11 12.24 -0.17 -8.03
C LEU A 11 13.43 -1.07 -8.17
N ILE A 12 14.49 -0.53 -8.69
CA ILE A 12 15.76 -1.16 -8.73
C ILE A 12 15.64 -2.70 -8.74
N GLU A 13 16.54 -3.42 -8.57
CA GLU A 13 16.54 -4.86 -8.70
C GLU A 13 15.60 -5.56 -7.73
N GLY A 14 14.39 -5.83 -8.17
CA GLY A 14 13.42 -6.56 -7.39
C GLY A 14 12.37 -5.66 -6.74
N VAL A 15 11.41 -6.29 -6.11
CA VAL A 15 10.29 -5.59 -5.48
C VAL A 15 10.66 -5.20 -4.06
N LYS A 16 10.66 -3.91 -3.77
CA LYS A 16 10.94 -3.42 -2.41
C LYS A 16 9.68 -3.07 -1.65
N VAL A 17 8.58 -2.82 -2.35
CA VAL A 17 7.29 -2.53 -1.73
C VAL A 17 6.23 -3.33 -2.46
N GLY A 18 5.42 -4.06 -1.70
CA GLY A 18 4.30 -4.80 -2.25
C GLY A 18 3.03 -4.47 -1.48
N PHE A 19 1.90 -4.54 -2.17
CA PHE A 19 0.60 -4.28 -1.57
C PHE A 19 -0.38 -5.40 -1.89
N VAL A 20 -1.23 -5.71 -0.92
CA VAL A 20 -2.44 -6.49 -1.17
C VAL A 20 -3.59 -5.52 -1.00
N ILE A 21 -4.36 -5.31 -2.04
CA ILE A 21 -5.46 -4.35 -2.05
C ILE A 21 -6.77 -5.13 -2.14
N LYS A 22 -7.63 -4.93 -1.15
CA LYS A 22 -8.90 -5.63 -1.07
C LYS A 22 -10.03 -4.62 -1.02
N GLU A 23 -10.81 -4.54 -2.10
CA GLU A 23 -11.97 -3.66 -2.14
C GLU A 23 -13.10 -4.26 -1.32
N LEU A 24 -13.50 -3.57 -0.27
CA LEU A 24 -14.57 -4.01 0.62
C LEU A 24 -15.94 -3.59 0.10
N ASN A 25 -16.00 -2.42 -0.51
CA ASN A 25 -17.18 -1.91 -1.19
C ASN A 25 -16.71 -0.80 -2.16
N PRO A 26 -17.57 -0.25 -3.01
CA PRO A 26 -17.15 0.75 -4.00
C PRO A 26 -16.50 2.01 -3.42
N ASN A 27 -16.64 2.22 -2.13
CA ASN A 27 -16.12 3.41 -1.45
C ASN A 27 -15.06 3.11 -0.40
N LYS A 28 -14.61 1.86 -0.31
CA LYS A 28 -13.66 1.50 0.74
C LYS A 28 -12.79 0.32 0.34
N SER A 29 -11.49 0.47 0.53
CA SER A 29 -10.51 -0.57 0.25
C SER A 29 -9.55 -0.74 1.42
N LYS A 30 -9.18 -1.98 1.69
CA LYS A 30 -8.19 -2.31 2.72
C LYS A 30 -6.87 -2.60 2.02
N ILE A 31 -5.80 -2.04 2.53
CA ILE A 31 -4.47 -2.24 1.96
C ILE A 31 -3.53 -2.82 3.00
N SER A 32 -2.83 -3.87 2.62
CA SER A 32 -1.75 -4.44 3.40
C SER A 32 -0.46 -4.14 2.67
N CYS A 33 0.49 -3.53 3.37
CA CYS A 33 1.76 -3.09 2.80
C CYS A 33 2.91 -3.91 3.38
N ARG A 34 3.78 -4.39 2.52
CA ARG A 34 4.99 -5.12 2.92
C ARG A 34 6.19 -4.47 2.27
N THR A 35 7.23 -4.24 3.04
CA THR A 35 8.44 -3.58 2.56
C THR A 35 9.69 -4.31 3.00
N VAL A 36 10.82 -3.93 2.41
CA VAL A 36 12.14 -4.35 2.89
C VAL A 36 12.66 -3.32 3.89
N ASP A 37 13.73 -3.66 4.61
CA ASP A 37 14.26 -2.86 5.73
C ASP A 37 14.51 -1.38 5.45
N THR A 38 14.80 -1.03 4.22
CA THR A 38 15.11 0.37 3.87
C THR A 38 13.88 1.24 3.69
N ILE A 39 12.69 0.65 3.69
CA ILE A 39 11.44 1.37 3.45
C ILE A 39 10.48 1.09 4.59
N ASP A 40 9.93 2.14 5.18
CA ASP A 40 9.04 2.03 6.33
C ASP A 40 7.57 1.93 5.91
N ALA A 41 7.04 0.70 5.99
CA ALA A 41 5.63 0.43 5.67
C ALA A 41 4.68 1.19 6.61
N ASN A 42 5.08 1.33 7.88
CA ASN A 42 4.28 2.06 8.86
C ASN A 42 4.13 3.53 8.45
N ALA A 43 5.20 4.15 7.99
CA ALA A 43 5.15 5.55 7.55
C ALA A 43 4.27 5.72 6.32
N ILE A 44 4.31 4.76 5.39
CA ILE A 44 3.45 4.79 4.19
C ILE A 44 1.98 4.73 4.61
N CYS A 45 1.63 3.77 5.44
CA CYS A 45 0.24 3.58 5.87
C CYS A 45 -0.25 4.71 6.80
N ALA A 46 0.64 5.35 7.53
CA ALA A 46 0.28 6.46 8.40
C ALA A 46 -0.33 7.64 7.64
N ASN A 47 -0.01 7.78 6.36
CA ASN A 47 -0.64 8.81 5.51
C ASN A 47 -2.14 8.61 5.37
N PHE A 48 -2.65 7.43 5.67
CA PHE A 48 -4.06 7.08 5.58
C PHE A 48 -4.61 6.66 6.95
N ASN A 49 -4.01 7.17 8.02
CA ASN A 49 -4.39 6.84 9.40
C ASN A 49 -4.23 5.36 9.74
N GLY A 50 -3.39 4.67 9.01
CA GLY A 50 -3.06 3.28 9.29
C GLY A 50 -1.76 3.16 10.06
N GLY A 51 -1.25 1.95 10.13
CA GLY A 51 0.03 1.70 10.79
C GLY A 51 0.29 0.22 10.95
N GLY A 52 1.33 -0.09 11.69
CA GLY A 52 1.75 -1.46 11.93
C GLY A 52 3.23 -1.51 12.26
N HIS A 53 3.92 -2.48 11.68
CA HIS A 53 5.35 -2.62 11.85
C HIS A 53 6.12 -1.95 10.71
N LYS A 54 7.40 -1.78 10.89
CA LYS A 54 8.25 -1.14 9.89
C LYS A 54 8.14 -1.79 8.50
N CYS A 55 8.12 -3.12 8.45
CA CYS A 55 8.06 -3.85 7.18
C CYS A 55 6.70 -4.46 6.86
N ALA A 56 5.71 -4.24 7.70
CA ALA A 56 4.38 -4.84 7.53
C ALA A 56 3.33 -3.96 8.20
N ALA A 57 2.56 -3.25 7.41
CA ALA A 57 1.55 -2.34 7.92
C ALA A 57 0.27 -2.41 7.08
N GLY A 58 -0.79 -1.81 7.55
CA GLY A 58 -2.05 -1.79 6.85
C GLY A 58 -2.78 -0.49 7.02
N CYS A 59 -3.67 -0.19 6.09
CA CYS A 59 -4.51 1.00 6.16
C CYS A 59 -5.82 0.77 5.42
N MET A 60 -6.75 1.68 5.65
CA MET A 60 -8.03 1.72 4.93
C MET A 60 -8.06 3.01 4.13
N ILE A 61 -8.48 2.91 2.88
CA ILE A 61 -8.65 4.08 2.03
C ILE A 61 -10.12 4.14 1.61
N GLU A 62 -10.74 5.29 1.79
CA GLU A 62 -12.13 5.49 1.40
C GLU A 62 -12.25 5.72 -0.10
N ALA A 63 -12.02 4.66 -0.87
CA ALA A 63 -12.03 4.68 -2.31
C ALA A 63 -12.17 3.26 -2.85
N ASN A 64 -12.53 3.15 -4.12
CA ASN A 64 -12.58 1.85 -4.78
C ASN A 64 -11.15 1.34 -5.03
N TYR A 65 -11.05 0.11 -5.56
CA TYR A 65 -9.76 -0.52 -5.82
C TYR A 65 -8.83 0.37 -6.67
N ALA A 66 -9.31 0.86 -7.79
CA ALA A 66 -8.46 1.61 -8.73
C ALA A 66 -7.92 2.89 -8.10
N GLU A 67 -8.77 3.62 -7.41
CA GLU A 67 -8.39 4.88 -6.77
C GLU A 67 -7.48 4.63 -5.57
N ALA A 68 -7.80 3.62 -4.77
CA ALA A 68 -6.98 3.26 -3.62
C ALA A 68 -5.57 2.85 -4.06
N LYS A 69 -5.47 2.07 -5.12
CA LYS A 69 -4.18 1.66 -5.68
C LYS A 69 -3.35 2.88 -6.10
N LYS A 70 -3.98 3.81 -6.79
CA LYS A 70 -3.32 5.04 -7.22
C LYS A 70 -2.78 5.83 -6.05
N LEU A 71 -3.60 6.02 -5.03
CA LEU A 71 -3.22 6.80 -3.85
C LEU A 71 -2.06 6.15 -3.08
N ILE A 72 -2.13 4.85 -2.84
CA ILE A 72 -1.07 4.18 -2.08
C ILE A 72 0.23 4.13 -2.86
N VAL A 73 0.17 3.95 -4.17
CA VAL A 73 1.36 3.93 -5.01
C VAL A 73 2.05 5.30 -5.01
N GLU A 74 1.29 6.38 -5.10
CA GLU A 74 1.85 7.73 -5.04
C GLU A 74 2.61 7.98 -3.75
N VAL A 75 2.03 7.59 -2.62
CA VAL A 75 2.67 7.75 -1.32
C VAL A 75 3.92 6.88 -1.21
N ALA A 76 3.85 5.65 -1.68
CA ALA A 76 4.98 4.73 -1.63
C ALA A 76 6.14 5.21 -2.49
N GLU A 77 5.86 5.78 -3.65
CA GLU A 77 6.90 6.32 -4.52
C GLU A 77 7.67 7.46 -3.84
N LYS A 78 7.00 8.26 -3.04
CA LYS A 78 7.64 9.34 -2.30
C LYS A 78 8.51 8.82 -1.15
N ALA A 79 8.29 7.60 -0.71
CA ALA A 79 9.07 6.99 0.36
C ALA A 79 10.35 6.32 -0.13
N LEU A 80 10.57 6.28 -1.42
CA LEU A 80 11.74 5.62 -2.02
C LEU A 80 12.98 6.50 -2.11
#